data_4333775662496a9609016965353e57b6
#
_entry.id   4333775662496a9609016965353e57b6
#
_cell.length_a   1.000
_cell.length_b   1.000
_cell.length_c   1.000
_cell.angle_alpha   90.00
_cell.angle_beta   90.00
_cell.angle_gamma   90.00
#
_symmetry.space_group_name_H-M   'P 1'
#
loop_
_entity.id
_entity.type
_entity.pdbx_description
1 polymer ?
#
loop_
_entity_poly.entity_id
_entity_poly.type
_entity_poly.pdbx_seq_one_letter_code
_entity_poly.pdbx_strand_id
1 'polypeptide(L)'
;MIRLFLTNNKHEQKLIVGAFILIALYLSPLIVLGEYAHIRVHDNLDSNLAWYKVLATSGELAGGLDAVTPQIINGLPRNAFGSELTLIVWLYKFFPTMVAYTLSQAITRVVAFIGMYLLLTKHVVKKPALSFITVGTALAFALTPFWPSGMLSTLGMPLALWALLNIRNGERSWKNYLTLTLVPFYASIVLGFFFFLAAIGIFWLYDAIKKKALNITFLLGILYMGLMFLIVEYRLIYSFLFEQEPTSRDEYFHARLTFAHSLRLTFKNFVLGHNHVMTVHGLFVLAAIFLALIFIAKNKEWHSQRLFIWLFVINFILSAWYAFWFYRGWLPLTERFHFLDTFNFARFHFLRPLIIYVSFALALKILVEGSLKWTGTVKFLLIGQIMLLFLFNDEIIYHDKPTVKEFYAEDVFAEIKYHIGLPQEDYRVASIGLHPAISQYNGFYTLDTYNNFYSLSYKHNFRKIIEPELEKNNKIRTYFDEWGGRCYIFTDELGKHYMFKKTSNKKLKNLDLNLEPFVEMGGRYIFSAVPIENAAENHMQLDGEFTSKDTVWKIYLYKVII
;
A
#
# COMPACT_ATOMS: atom_id res chain seq x y z
N MET A 1 -20.04 -18.24 9.34
CA MET A 1 -19.07 -17.39 10.02
C MET A 1 -19.39 -17.19 11.51
N ILE A 2 -20.59 -16.76 11.89
CA ILE A 2 -20.99 -16.51 13.31
C ILE A 2 -20.79 -17.73 14.23
N ARG A 3 -21.06 -18.96 13.77
CA ARG A 3 -20.80 -20.19 14.57
C ARG A 3 -19.31 -20.50 14.88
N LEU A 4 -18.37 -19.87 14.17
CA LEU A 4 -16.94 -19.99 14.46
C LEU A 4 -16.53 -19.21 15.73
N PHE A 5 -17.31 -18.21 16.14
CA PHE A 5 -17.08 -17.35 17.29
C PHE A 5 -17.88 -17.74 18.54
N LEU A 6 -18.74 -18.76 18.45
CA LEU A 6 -19.49 -19.26 19.59
C LEU A 6 -18.53 -20.09 20.48
N THR A 7 -17.68 -19.38 21.21
CA THR A 7 -16.97 -20.01 22.33
C THR A 7 -18.00 -20.22 23.44
N ASN A 8 -17.90 -21.32 24.19
CA ASN A 8 -18.75 -21.52 25.38
C ASN A 8 -18.38 -20.55 26.54
N ASN A 9 -17.37 -19.73 26.37
CA ASN A 9 -16.88 -18.77 27.37
C ASN A 9 -17.53 -17.40 27.16
N LYS A 10 -18.53 -17.07 28.01
CA LYS A 10 -19.24 -15.78 27.99
C LYS A 10 -18.30 -14.57 28.12
N HIS A 11 -17.19 -14.70 28.82
CA HIS A 11 -16.22 -13.61 28.96
C HIS A 11 -15.52 -13.32 27.63
N GLU A 12 -15.06 -14.35 26.95
CA GLU A 12 -14.43 -14.21 25.63
C GLU A 12 -15.40 -13.66 24.57
N GLN A 13 -16.67 -14.08 24.59
CA GLN A 13 -17.72 -13.51 23.72
C GLN A 13 -17.85 -12.00 23.91
N LYS A 14 -17.90 -11.53 25.18
CA LYS A 14 -17.96 -10.09 25.48
C LYS A 14 -16.74 -9.33 24.94
N LEU A 15 -15.55 -9.90 25.05
CA LEU A 15 -14.33 -9.29 24.50
C LEU A 15 -14.37 -9.21 22.97
N ILE A 16 -14.84 -10.25 22.28
CA ILE A 16 -15.00 -10.25 20.81
C ILE A 16 -16.01 -9.20 20.37
N VAL A 17 -17.17 -9.12 21.03
CA VAL A 17 -18.18 -8.09 20.74
C VAL A 17 -17.59 -6.69 20.96
N GLY A 18 -16.88 -6.47 22.07
CA GLY A 18 -16.19 -5.22 22.35
C GLY A 18 -15.17 -4.86 21.27
N ALA A 19 -14.43 -5.86 20.75
CA ALA A 19 -13.47 -5.64 19.66
C ALA A 19 -14.16 -5.19 18.37
N PHE A 20 -15.31 -5.79 17.99
CA PHE A 20 -16.05 -5.35 16.82
C PHE A 20 -16.64 -3.93 16.99
N ILE A 21 -17.11 -3.59 18.20
CA ILE A 21 -17.54 -2.22 18.50
C ILE A 21 -16.37 -1.24 18.34
N LEU A 22 -15.19 -1.57 18.83
CA LEU A 22 -14.00 -0.73 18.71
C LEU A 22 -13.53 -0.60 17.24
N ILE A 23 -13.63 -1.66 16.42
CA ILE A 23 -13.37 -1.56 14.97
C ILE A 23 -14.40 -0.63 14.31
N ALA A 24 -15.69 -0.74 14.65
CA ALA A 24 -16.72 0.14 14.13
C ALA A 24 -16.48 1.61 14.53
N LEU A 25 -16.09 1.86 15.78
CA LEU A 25 -15.72 3.20 16.26
C LEU A 25 -14.47 3.72 15.53
N TYR A 26 -13.49 2.88 15.25
CA TYR A 26 -12.31 3.27 14.48
C TYR A 26 -12.65 3.68 13.04
N LEU A 27 -13.66 3.06 12.44
CA LEU A 27 -14.13 3.35 11.08
C LEU A 27 -15.18 4.48 11.04
N SER A 28 -15.71 4.90 12.19
CA SER A 28 -16.80 5.89 12.23
C SER A 28 -16.50 7.22 11.55
N PRO A 29 -15.25 7.77 11.55
CA PRO A 29 -14.95 8.98 10.80
C PRO A 29 -15.23 8.82 9.30
N LEU A 30 -14.86 7.70 8.70
CA LEU A 30 -15.13 7.43 7.26
C LEU A 30 -16.62 7.33 6.96
N ILE A 31 -17.42 6.80 7.89
CA ILE A 31 -18.87 6.63 7.72
C ILE A 31 -19.59 7.98 7.88
N VAL A 32 -19.17 8.78 8.88
CA VAL A 32 -19.85 10.03 9.24
C VAL A 32 -19.44 11.18 8.34
N LEU A 33 -18.14 11.30 8.04
CA LEU A 33 -17.61 12.41 7.26
C LEU A 33 -17.69 12.16 5.75
N GLY A 34 -17.67 10.89 5.30
CA GLY A 34 -17.69 10.57 3.88
C GLY A 34 -16.54 11.25 3.12
N GLU A 35 -16.86 12.10 2.15
CA GLU A 35 -15.86 12.83 1.35
C GLU A 35 -15.12 13.93 2.14
N TYR A 36 -15.64 14.34 3.29
CA TYR A 36 -14.96 15.28 4.19
C TYR A 36 -13.95 14.59 5.12
N ALA A 37 -13.75 13.28 5.02
CA ALA A 37 -12.74 12.57 5.79
C ALA A 37 -11.33 12.88 5.28
N HIS A 38 -10.37 12.96 6.22
CA HIS A 38 -8.95 13.01 5.90
C HIS A 38 -8.42 11.58 5.77
N ILE A 39 -7.84 11.27 4.63
CA ILE A 39 -7.21 9.98 4.37
C ILE A 39 -5.84 10.16 3.73
N ARG A 40 -5.09 9.09 3.69
CA ARG A 40 -3.75 9.11 3.10
C ARG A 40 -3.78 9.60 1.65
N VAL A 41 -2.89 10.55 1.32
CA VAL A 41 -2.71 11.02 -0.07
C VAL A 41 -1.79 10.07 -0.83
N HIS A 42 -0.57 9.85 -0.31
CA HIS A 42 0.49 9.08 -0.99
C HIS A 42 0.11 7.60 -1.20
N ASP A 43 0.21 7.12 -2.44
CA ASP A 43 -0.19 5.80 -2.91
C ASP A 43 -1.67 5.46 -2.59
N ASN A 44 -2.52 6.48 -2.55
CA ASN A 44 -3.95 6.32 -2.32
C ASN A 44 -4.72 7.36 -3.14
N LEU A 45 -4.89 8.63 -2.65
CA LEU A 45 -5.57 9.67 -3.42
C LEU A 45 -4.78 10.05 -4.69
N ASP A 46 -3.45 10.09 -4.62
CA ASP A 46 -2.59 10.47 -5.76
C ASP A 46 -2.46 9.37 -6.84
N SER A 47 -3.16 8.24 -6.67
CA SER A 47 -3.04 7.10 -7.59
C SER A 47 -4.26 6.17 -7.54
N ASN A 48 -4.30 5.25 -6.58
CA ASN A 48 -5.17 4.07 -6.60
C ASN A 48 -6.67 4.40 -6.64
N LEU A 49 -7.15 5.40 -5.89
CA LEU A 49 -8.56 5.78 -5.91
C LEU A 49 -8.96 6.32 -7.29
N ALA A 50 -8.12 7.18 -7.89
CA ALA A 50 -8.35 7.68 -9.23
C ALA A 50 -8.36 6.54 -10.27
N TRP A 51 -7.43 5.59 -10.16
CA TRP A 51 -7.38 4.43 -11.06
C TRP A 51 -8.62 3.56 -10.96
N TYR A 52 -9.11 3.29 -9.75
CA TYR A 52 -10.35 2.52 -9.58
C TYR A 52 -11.56 3.25 -10.19
N LYS A 53 -11.64 4.57 -10.02
CA LYS A 53 -12.73 5.37 -10.64
C LYS A 53 -12.62 5.36 -12.17
N VAL A 54 -11.42 5.59 -12.72
CA VAL A 54 -11.20 5.53 -14.17
C VAL A 54 -11.56 4.15 -14.70
N LEU A 55 -11.07 3.07 -14.08
CA LEU A 55 -11.37 1.72 -14.50
C LEU A 55 -12.88 1.40 -14.43
N ALA A 56 -13.57 1.86 -13.38
CA ALA A 56 -15.01 1.67 -13.21
C ALA A 56 -15.85 2.40 -14.27
N THR A 57 -15.34 3.53 -14.83
CA THR A 57 -16.06 4.39 -15.78
C THR A 57 -15.60 4.21 -17.24
N SER A 58 -14.42 3.66 -17.49
CA SER A 58 -13.84 3.51 -18.84
C SER A 58 -14.58 2.54 -19.76
N GLY A 59 -15.41 1.65 -19.21
CA GLY A 59 -15.96 0.50 -19.95
C GLY A 59 -15.02 -0.71 -20.02
N GLU A 60 -13.73 -0.52 -19.75
CA GLU A 60 -12.67 -1.54 -19.90
C GLU A 60 -12.40 -2.37 -18.64
N LEU A 61 -13.30 -2.36 -17.63
CA LEU A 61 -13.10 -3.11 -16.39
C LEU A 61 -12.82 -4.60 -16.65
N ALA A 62 -13.56 -5.21 -17.56
CA ALA A 62 -13.39 -6.59 -18.03
C ALA A 62 -12.94 -6.65 -19.51
N GLY A 63 -12.26 -5.61 -19.99
CA GLY A 63 -11.72 -5.54 -21.36
C GLY A 63 -10.75 -6.68 -21.70
N GLY A 64 -10.49 -6.93 -22.97
CA GLY A 64 -9.53 -7.94 -23.45
C GLY A 64 -8.11 -7.73 -22.89
N LEU A 65 -7.21 -8.68 -23.17
CA LEU A 65 -5.82 -8.59 -22.74
C LEU A 65 -5.03 -7.51 -23.48
N ASP A 66 -5.48 -7.13 -24.65
CA ASP A 66 -4.97 -6.07 -25.52
C ASP A 66 -5.72 -4.74 -25.35
N ALA A 67 -6.74 -4.69 -24.48
CA ALA A 67 -7.49 -3.47 -24.21
C ALA A 67 -6.61 -2.37 -23.58
N VAL A 68 -6.96 -1.11 -23.87
CA VAL A 68 -6.31 0.07 -23.30
C VAL A 68 -7.30 0.97 -22.60
N THR A 69 -6.84 1.72 -21.62
CA THR A 69 -7.61 2.76 -20.93
C THR A 69 -7.21 4.11 -21.55
N PRO A 70 -8.01 4.67 -22.47
CA PRO A 70 -7.60 5.83 -23.27
C PRO A 70 -7.45 7.12 -22.46
N GLN A 71 -8.08 7.21 -21.27
CA GLN A 71 -8.03 8.38 -20.39
C GLN A 71 -6.64 8.64 -19.79
N ILE A 72 -5.76 7.67 -19.77
CA ILE A 72 -4.45 7.78 -19.14
C ILE A 72 -3.37 7.58 -20.20
N ILE A 73 -2.49 8.58 -20.36
CA ILE A 73 -1.31 8.55 -21.23
C ILE A 73 -1.57 8.00 -22.64
N ASN A 74 -2.65 8.47 -23.29
CA ASN A 74 -3.06 8.06 -24.63
C ASN A 74 -3.33 6.55 -24.81
N GLY A 75 -3.63 5.85 -23.73
CA GLY A 75 -3.92 4.42 -23.76
C GLY A 75 -2.99 3.60 -22.88
N LEU A 76 -3.15 3.72 -21.57
CA LEU A 76 -2.48 2.82 -20.64
C LEU A 76 -3.05 1.39 -20.81
N PRO A 77 -2.21 0.35 -20.99
CA PRO A 77 -2.71 -1.02 -21.09
C PRO A 77 -3.61 -1.40 -19.92
N ARG A 78 -4.75 -2.05 -20.20
CA ARG A 78 -5.66 -2.53 -19.16
C ARG A 78 -4.95 -3.42 -18.13
N ASN A 79 -3.93 -4.15 -18.56
CA ASN A 79 -3.13 -5.04 -17.73
C ASN A 79 -2.25 -4.28 -16.71
N ALA A 80 -2.06 -2.97 -16.86
CA ALA A 80 -1.37 -2.13 -15.88
C ALA A 80 -2.18 -1.92 -14.57
N PHE A 81 -3.46 -2.29 -14.58
CA PHE A 81 -4.33 -2.28 -13.40
C PHE A 81 -4.56 -3.69 -12.85
N GLY A 82 -5.08 -3.77 -11.63
CA GLY A 82 -5.49 -5.04 -11.05
C GLY A 82 -6.54 -5.76 -11.90
N SER A 83 -6.51 -7.09 -11.86
CA SER A 83 -7.47 -7.95 -12.55
C SER A 83 -8.90 -7.69 -12.06
N GLU A 84 -9.90 -7.87 -12.91
CA GLU A 84 -11.31 -7.87 -12.58
C GLU A 84 -11.72 -9.01 -11.63
N LEU A 85 -10.87 -10.02 -11.46
CA LEU A 85 -11.06 -11.04 -10.43
C LEU A 85 -10.76 -10.51 -9.03
N THR A 86 -10.11 -9.36 -8.91
CA THR A 86 -9.88 -8.70 -7.62
C THR A 86 -11.15 -7.95 -7.18
N LEU A 87 -11.75 -8.36 -6.06
CA LEU A 87 -13.06 -7.84 -5.60
C LEU A 87 -13.10 -6.32 -5.38
N ILE A 88 -11.97 -5.67 -5.13
CA ILE A 88 -11.92 -4.22 -4.89
C ILE A 88 -12.43 -3.42 -6.09
N VAL A 89 -12.15 -3.84 -7.32
CA VAL A 89 -12.59 -3.08 -8.52
C VAL A 89 -14.12 -3.06 -8.63
N TRP A 90 -14.79 -4.12 -8.17
CA TRP A 90 -16.25 -4.20 -8.14
C TRP A 90 -16.88 -3.32 -7.06
N LEU A 91 -16.18 -3.10 -5.94
CA LEU A 91 -16.64 -2.13 -4.94
C LEU A 91 -16.73 -0.74 -5.58
N TYR A 92 -15.71 -0.31 -6.32
CA TYR A 92 -15.72 1.00 -7.00
C TYR A 92 -16.63 1.04 -8.24
N LYS A 93 -16.97 -0.11 -8.82
CA LYS A 93 -17.95 -0.18 -9.91
C LYS A 93 -19.38 0.02 -9.42
N PHE A 94 -19.74 -0.53 -8.25
CA PHE A 94 -21.11 -0.54 -7.76
C PHE A 94 -21.43 0.52 -6.71
N PHE A 95 -20.41 1.08 -6.05
CA PHE A 95 -20.59 2.06 -4.98
C PHE A 95 -19.85 3.37 -5.25
N PRO A 96 -20.37 4.51 -4.74
CA PRO A 96 -19.60 5.76 -4.72
C PRO A 96 -18.23 5.58 -4.07
N THR A 97 -17.24 6.36 -4.49
CA THR A 97 -15.83 6.19 -4.11
C THR A 97 -15.62 6.03 -2.61
N MET A 98 -16.19 6.90 -1.77
CA MET A 98 -15.98 6.84 -0.32
C MET A 98 -16.75 5.69 0.35
N VAL A 99 -17.87 5.27 -0.20
CA VAL A 99 -18.58 4.06 0.27
C VAL A 99 -17.75 2.82 -0.04
N ALA A 100 -17.21 2.69 -1.27
CA ALA A 100 -16.31 1.61 -1.68
C ALA A 100 -15.06 1.56 -0.80
N TYR A 101 -14.44 2.73 -0.54
CA TYR A 101 -13.27 2.85 0.32
C TYR A 101 -13.59 2.39 1.75
N THR A 102 -14.68 2.86 2.34
CA THR A 102 -15.11 2.49 3.71
C THR A 102 -15.41 1.00 3.82
N LEU A 103 -16.10 0.41 2.83
CA LEU A 103 -16.33 -1.03 2.77
C LEU A 103 -15.02 -1.82 2.69
N SER A 104 -14.09 -1.36 1.87
CA SER A 104 -12.76 -1.98 1.76
C SER A 104 -12.02 -1.95 3.09
N GLN A 105 -12.04 -0.81 3.80
CA GLN A 105 -11.46 -0.67 5.14
C GLN A 105 -12.12 -1.61 6.15
N ALA A 106 -13.45 -1.74 6.12
CA ALA A 106 -14.20 -2.62 7.00
C ALA A 106 -13.86 -4.10 6.75
N ILE A 107 -13.89 -4.54 5.49
CA ILE A 107 -13.53 -5.91 5.10
C ILE A 107 -12.12 -6.25 5.59
N THR A 108 -11.16 -5.38 5.32
CA THR A 108 -9.75 -5.62 5.65
C THR A 108 -9.55 -5.76 7.16
N ARG A 109 -10.12 -4.87 7.97
CA ARG A 109 -9.96 -4.88 9.44
C ARG A 109 -10.69 -6.05 10.09
N VAL A 110 -11.90 -6.38 9.62
CA VAL A 110 -12.66 -7.54 10.12
C VAL A 110 -11.91 -8.84 9.82
N VAL A 111 -11.41 -9.01 8.60
CA VAL A 111 -10.63 -10.21 8.22
C VAL A 111 -9.31 -10.27 9.00
N ALA A 112 -8.64 -9.14 9.21
CA ALA A 112 -7.42 -9.06 10.01
C ALA A 112 -7.65 -9.50 11.46
N PHE A 113 -8.71 -8.99 12.10
CA PHE A 113 -9.11 -9.38 13.45
C PHE A 113 -9.39 -10.88 13.54
N ILE A 114 -10.26 -11.39 12.65
CA ILE A 114 -10.62 -12.81 12.62
C ILE A 114 -9.40 -13.69 12.41
N GLY A 115 -8.58 -13.36 11.42
CA GLY A 115 -7.39 -14.14 11.09
C GLY A 115 -6.37 -14.20 12.22
N MET A 116 -6.06 -13.06 12.84
CA MET A 116 -5.13 -13.00 13.95
C MET A 116 -5.72 -13.69 15.19
N TYR A 117 -6.99 -13.51 15.51
CA TYR A 117 -7.66 -14.19 16.62
C TYR A 117 -7.61 -15.71 16.46
N LEU A 118 -7.97 -16.24 15.28
CA LEU A 118 -7.93 -17.68 15.01
C LEU A 118 -6.51 -18.24 15.10
N LEU A 119 -5.53 -17.52 14.54
CA LEU A 119 -4.12 -17.92 14.59
C LEU A 119 -3.62 -17.98 16.05
N LEU A 120 -3.85 -16.92 16.83
CA LEU A 120 -3.37 -16.84 18.21
C LEU A 120 -4.04 -17.87 19.09
N THR A 121 -5.35 -18.03 19.01
CA THR A 121 -6.11 -18.96 19.85
C THR A 121 -5.71 -20.42 19.59
N LYS A 122 -5.53 -20.80 18.33
CA LYS A 122 -5.29 -22.20 17.96
C LYS A 122 -3.82 -22.60 17.97
N HIS A 123 -2.93 -21.73 17.50
CA HIS A 123 -1.55 -22.10 17.23
C HIS A 123 -0.51 -21.47 18.15
N VAL A 124 -0.81 -20.30 18.77
CA VAL A 124 0.19 -19.51 19.49
C VAL A 124 -0.05 -19.49 20.99
N VAL A 125 -1.17 -18.93 21.45
CA VAL A 125 -1.46 -18.78 22.90
C VAL A 125 -2.05 -20.05 23.48
N LYS A 126 -3.04 -20.65 22.82
CA LYS A 126 -3.67 -21.95 23.12
C LYS A 126 -4.32 -22.09 24.51
N LYS A 127 -4.46 -21.02 25.26
CA LYS A 127 -5.02 -21.01 26.62
C LYS A 127 -6.28 -20.14 26.70
N PRO A 128 -7.48 -20.71 26.92
CA PRO A 128 -8.73 -19.95 27.02
C PRO A 128 -8.71 -18.88 28.13
N ALA A 129 -7.99 -19.14 29.22
CA ALA A 129 -7.83 -18.17 30.34
C ALA A 129 -7.11 -16.87 29.91
N LEU A 130 -6.37 -16.89 28.79
CA LEU A 130 -5.66 -15.75 28.23
C LEU A 130 -6.39 -15.11 27.04
N SER A 131 -7.72 -15.30 26.93
CA SER A 131 -8.55 -14.75 25.85
C SER A 131 -8.40 -13.23 25.71
N PHE A 132 -8.17 -12.49 26.79
CA PHE A 132 -7.92 -11.05 26.72
C PHE A 132 -6.63 -10.71 25.93
N ILE A 133 -5.59 -11.56 25.98
CA ILE A 133 -4.37 -11.40 25.17
C ILE A 133 -4.67 -11.70 23.71
N THR A 134 -5.37 -12.81 23.41
CA THR A 134 -5.66 -13.20 22.03
C THR A 134 -6.58 -12.19 21.35
N VAL A 135 -7.68 -11.80 21.98
CA VAL A 135 -8.64 -10.84 21.44
C VAL A 135 -8.03 -9.45 21.35
N GLY A 136 -7.35 -8.99 22.41
CA GLY A 136 -6.76 -7.64 22.42
C GLY A 136 -5.62 -7.49 21.41
N THR A 137 -4.75 -8.51 21.27
CA THR A 137 -3.69 -8.47 20.24
C THR A 137 -4.27 -8.56 18.83
N ALA A 138 -5.31 -9.36 18.61
CA ALA A 138 -6.00 -9.43 17.33
C ALA A 138 -6.66 -8.08 16.98
N LEU A 139 -7.28 -7.41 17.96
CA LEU A 139 -7.81 -6.06 17.78
C LEU A 139 -6.69 -5.06 17.46
N ALA A 140 -5.62 -5.04 18.24
CA ALA A 140 -4.49 -4.16 17.98
C ALA A 140 -3.91 -4.35 16.57
N PHE A 141 -3.75 -5.60 16.12
CA PHE A 141 -3.33 -5.89 14.76
C PHE A 141 -4.30 -5.35 13.70
N ALA A 142 -5.60 -5.53 13.91
CA ALA A 142 -6.64 -5.05 12.99
C ALA A 142 -6.73 -3.52 12.90
N LEU A 143 -6.29 -2.80 13.94
CA LEU A 143 -6.27 -1.33 13.99
C LEU A 143 -4.98 -0.71 13.45
N THR A 144 -3.98 -1.50 13.04
CA THR A 144 -2.74 -0.95 12.48
C THR A 144 -3.03 -0.08 11.25
N PRO A 145 -2.30 1.04 11.06
CA PRO A 145 -2.39 1.84 9.84
C PRO A 145 -1.75 1.07 8.69
N PHE A 146 -2.52 0.29 7.98
CA PHE A 146 -2.04 -0.46 6.82
C PHE A 146 -2.14 0.39 5.54
N TRP A 147 -1.41 -0.03 4.52
CA TRP A 147 -1.50 0.58 3.21
C TRP A 147 -2.82 0.19 2.52
N PRO A 148 -3.75 1.15 2.27
CA PRO A 148 -5.10 0.82 1.79
C PRO A 148 -5.12 0.03 0.49
N SER A 149 -4.24 0.40 -0.46
CA SER A 149 -4.11 -0.27 -1.76
C SER A 149 -3.61 -1.72 -1.65
N GLY A 150 -3.04 -2.09 -0.51
CA GLY A 150 -2.59 -3.46 -0.24
C GLY A 150 -3.73 -4.40 0.12
N MET A 151 -4.91 -3.90 0.44
CA MET A 151 -6.06 -4.71 0.85
C MET A 151 -5.66 -5.74 1.94
N LEU A 152 -5.80 -7.04 1.68
CA LEU A 152 -5.40 -8.13 2.57
C LEU A 152 -3.94 -8.58 2.39
N SER A 153 -3.14 -7.93 1.55
CA SER A 153 -1.75 -8.36 1.27
C SER A 153 -0.85 -8.46 2.50
N THR A 154 -1.17 -7.72 3.55
CA THR A 154 -0.49 -7.80 4.85
C THR A 154 -1.42 -8.33 5.95
N LEU A 155 -2.59 -7.72 6.08
CA LEU A 155 -3.52 -8.02 7.16
C LEU A 155 -4.27 -9.35 6.97
N GLY A 156 -4.28 -9.93 5.78
CA GLY A 156 -4.80 -11.27 5.51
C GLY A 156 -3.83 -12.42 5.82
N MET A 157 -2.53 -12.13 5.99
CA MET A 157 -1.52 -13.17 6.25
C MET A 157 -1.80 -14.02 7.49
N PRO A 158 -2.30 -13.50 8.62
CA PRO A 158 -2.62 -14.34 9.78
C PRO A 158 -3.70 -15.38 9.47
N LEU A 159 -4.71 -15.02 8.66
CA LEU A 159 -5.79 -15.94 8.28
C LEU A 159 -5.27 -17.05 7.34
N ALA A 160 -4.43 -16.68 6.37
CA ALA A 160 -3.77 -17.64 5.49
C ALA A 160 -2.84 -18.59 6.28
N LEU A 161 -2.05 -18.04 7.21
CA LEU A 161 -1.16 -18.84 8.08
C LEU A 161 -1.96 -19.79 8.97
N TRP A 162 -3.08 -19.35 9.53
CA TRP A 162 -3.97 -20.22 10.30
C TRP A 162 -4.44 -21.43 9.48
N ALA A 163 -4.91 -21.21 8.25
CA ALA A 163 -5.37 -22.27 7.37
C ALA A 163 -4.24 -23.25 6.99
N LEU A 164 -3.06 -22.70 6.62
CA LEU A 164 -1.88 -23.51 6.26
C LEU A 164 -1.34 -24.33 7.43
N LEU A 165 -1.34 -23.76 8.66
CA LEU A 165 -0.94 -24.51 9.87
C LEU A 165 -1.95 -25.62 10.23
N ASN A 166 -3.25 -25.42 9.99
CA ASN A 166 -4.25 -26.46 10.14
C ASN A 166 -3.95 -27.64 9.18
N ILE A 167 -3.72 -27.33 7.90
CA ILE A 167 -3.38 -28.35 6.88
C ILE A 167 -2.07 -29.05 7.26
N ARG A 168 -1.05 -28.31 7.70
CA ARG A 168 0.21 -28.86 8.19
C ARG A 168 0.02 -29.87 9.33
N ASN A 169 -0.96 -29.63 10.20
CA ASN A 169 -1.31 -30.50 11.34
C ASN A 169 -2.27 -31.63 10.95
N GLY A 170 -2.59 -31.80 9.67
CA GLY A 170 -3.46 -32.89 9.16
C GLY A 170 -4.95 -32.57 9.16
N GLU A 171 -5.36 -31.34 9.45
CA GLU A 171 -6.77 -30.95 9.44
C GLU A 171 -7.27 -30.63 8.01
N ARG A 172 -8.03 -31.54 7.43
CA ARG A 172 -8.59 -31.45 6.06
C ARG A 172 -9.96 -30.79 6.05
N SER A 173 -10.14 -29.68 6.78
CA SER A 173 -11.41 -28.93 6.79
C SER A 173 -11.56 -28.11 5.50
N TRP A 174 -12.77 -28.14 4.89
CA TRP A 174 -13.12 -27.30 3.74
C TRP A 174 -12.89 -25.80 4.01
N LYS A 175 -12.99 -25.36 5.27
CA LYS A 175 -12.76 -23.98 5.70
C LYS A 175 -11.33 -23.50 5.43
N ASN A 176 -10.35 -24.41 5.55
CA ASN A 176 -8.96 -24.10 5.25
C ASN A 176 -8.79 -23.80 3.75
N TYR A 177 -9.32 -24.67 2.90
CA TYR A 177 -9.25 -24.49 1.45
C TYR A 177 -10.04 -23.27 0.98
N LEU A 178 -11.24 -23.04 1.52
CA LEU A 178 -12.02 -21.83 1.25
C LEU A 178 -11.23 -20.55 1.61
N THR A 179 -10.51 -20.55 2.72
CA THR A 179 -9.65 -19.43 3.12
C THR A 179 -8.53 -19.21 2.09
N LEU A 180 -7.85 -20.29 1.67
CA LEU A 180 -6.77 -20.20 0.68
C LEU A 180 -7.29 -19.78 -0.70
N THR A 181 -8.56 -20.07 -1.02
CA THR A 181 -9.23 -19.59 -2.23
C THR A 181 -9.59 -18.12 -2.16
N LEU A 182 -10.23 -17.67 -1.07
CA LEU A 182 -10.84 -16.33 -1.01
C LEU A 182 -9.82 -15.21 -0.76
N VAL A 183 -8.75 -15.47 -0.01
CA VAL A 183 -7.75 -14.43 0.29
C VAL A 183 -7.12 -13.84 -0.99
N PRO A 184 -6.74 -14.62 -2.01
CA PRO A 184 -6.23 -14.10 -3.28
C PRO A 184 -7.14 -13.10 -3.98
N PHE A 185 -8.47 -13.23 -3.91
CA PHE A 185 -9.40 -12.30 -4.53
C PHE A 185 -9.42 -10.90 -3.89
N TYR A 186 -8.76 -10.74 -2.74
CA TYR A 186 -8.67 -9.45 -2.04
C TYR A 186 -7.25 -9.13 -1.54
N ALA A 187 -6.24 -9.67 -2.20
CA ALA A 187 -4.83 -9.46 -1.88
C ALA A 187 -4.00 -9.46 -3.16
N SER A 188 -2.77 -8.94 -3.10
CA SER A 188 -1.84 -8.99 -4.22
C SER A 188 -0.66 -9.91 -3.93
N ILE A 189 -0.34 -10.78 -4.90
CA ILE A 189 0.86 -11.63 -4.85
C ILE A 189 2.12 -10.77 -4.82
N VAL A 190 2.19 -9.71 -5.65
CA VAL A 190 3.37 -8.86 -5.81
C VAL A 190 3.64 -8.03 -4.56
N LEU A 191 2.60 -7.58 -3.86
CA LEU A 191 2.78 -6.72 -2.68
C LEU A 191 3.29 -7.48 -1.46
N GLY A 192 2.81 -8.70 -1.22
CA GLY A 192 3.17 -9.39 0.02
C GLY A 192 3.12 -10.91 -0.05
N PHE A 193 2.16 -11.48 -0.79
CA PHE A 193 1.92 -12.92 -0.70
C PHE A 193 2.96 -13.78 -1.40
N PHE A 194 3.68 -13.29 -2.41
CA PHE A 194 4.85 -14.01 -2.92
C PHE A 194 5.88 -14.28 -1.81
N PHE A 195 6.19 -13.26 -1.03
CA PHE A 195 7.16 -13.35 0.07
C PHE A 195 6.62 -14.19 1.24
N PHE A 196 5.31 -14.12 1.48
CA PHE A 196 4.65 -14.98 2.46
C PHE A 196 4.72 -16.46 2.05
N LEU A 197 4.35 -16.78 0.82
CA LEU A 197 4.41 -18.16 0.32
C LEU A 197 5.85 -18.70 0.27
N ALA A 198 6.81 -17.86 -0.12
CA ALA A 198 8.23 -18.20 -0.07
C ALA A 198 8.68 -18.52 1.37
N ALA A 199 8.31 -17.69 2.34
CA ALA A 199 8.63 -17.93 3.76
C ALA A 199 7.98 -19.22 4.28
N ILE A 200 6.73 -19.50 3.90
CA ILE A 200 6.05 -20.75 4.27
C ILE A 200 6.66 -21.96 3.55
N GLY A 201 7.12 -21.80 2.31
CA GLY A 201 7.89 -22.82 1.59
C GLY A 201 9.21 -23.16 2.30
N ILE A 202 9.96 -22.14 2.75
CA ILE A 202 11.17 -22.32 3.58
C ILE A 202 10.81 -23.05 4.89
N PHE A 203 9.70 -22.69 5.52
CA PHE A 203 9.22 -23.37 6.72
C PHE A 203 8.85 -24.84 6.46
N TRP A 204 8.23 -25.15 5.31
CA TRP A 204 7.98 -26.52 4.89
C TRP A 204 9.27 -27.33 4.69
N LEU A 205 10.28 -26.74 4.04
CA LEU A 205 11.61 -27.37 3.88
C LEU A 205 12.27 -27.63 5.23
N TYR A 206 12.24 -26.68 6.15
CA TYR A 206 12.75 -26.83 7.51
C TYR A 206 12.06 -28.02 8.23
N ASP A 207 10.73 -28.11 8.12
CA ASP A 207 9.98 -29.24 8.69
C ASP A 207 10.39 -30.59 8.08
N ALA A 208 10.55 -30.62 6.75
CA ALA A 208 10.94 -31.83 6.03
C ALA A 208 12.33 -32.33 6.48
N ILE A 209 13.30 -31.41 6.59
CA ILE A 209 14.66 -31.75 7.04
C ILE A 209 14.64 -32.22 8.51
N LYS A 210 13.95 -31.50 9.38
CA LYS A 210 13.91 -31.81 10.81
C LYS A 210 13.20 -33.10 11.12
N LYS A 211 12.08 -33.39 10.46
CA LYS A 211 11.26 -34.58 10.67
C LYS A 211 11.71 -35.78 9.80
N LYS A 212 12.64 -35.52 8.88
CA LYS A 212 13.05 -36.53 7.84
C LYS A 212 11.85 -37.13 7.08
N ALA A 213 10.78 -36.33 6.90
CA ALA A 213 9.53 -36.73 6.26
C ALA A 213 8.89 -35.55 5.53
N LEU A 214 8.41 -35.78 4.31
CA LEU A 214 7.74 -34.74 3.50
C LEU A 214 6.26 -34.66 3.88
N ASN A 215 5.81 -33.49 4.29
CA ASN A 215 4.39 -33.22 4.45
C ASN A 215 3.81 -32.73 3.11
N ILE A 216 3.42 -33.70 2.26
CA ILE A 216 2.89 -33.41 0.93
C ILE A 216 1.59 -32.61 0.99
N THR A 217 0.70 -32.90 1.95
CA THR A 217 -0.57 -32.17 2.07
C THR A 217 -0.32 -30.68 2.37
N PHE A 218 0.68 -30.38 3.20
CA PHE A 218 1.07 -29.00 3.49
C PHE A 218 1.67 -28.31 2.24
N LEU A 219 2.54 -29.01 1.49
CA LEU A 219 3.07 -28.49 0.23
C LEU A 219 1.95 -28.19 -0.78
N LEU A 220 1.02 -29.14 -0.95
CA LEU A 220 -0.12 -28.96 -1.84
C LEU A 220 -1.00 -27.76 -1.43
N GLY A 221 -1.15 -27.49 -0.13
CA GLY A 221 -1.84 -26.30 0.36
C GLY A 221 -1.13 -25.00 -0.04
N ILE A 222 0.20 -24.97 0.03
CA ILE A 222 1.02 -23.81 -0.40
C ILE A 222 0.89 -23.61 -1.91
N LEU A 223 1.05 -24.68 -2.70
CA LEU A 223 0.94 -24.63 -4.16
C LEU A 223 -0.47 -24.26 -4.61
N TYR A 224 -1.50 -24.76 -3.93
CA TYR A 224 -2.90 -24.41 -4.20
C TYR A 224 -3.15 -22.91 -4.03
N MET A 225 -2.69 -22.32 -2.92
CA MET A 225 -2.83 -20.88 -2.71
C MET A 225 -2.03 -20.08 -3.76
N GLY A 226 -0.83 -20.55 -4.11
CA GLY A 226 -0.04 -19.97 -5.20
C GLY A 226 -0.79 -20.00 -6.53
N LEU A 227 -1.38 -21.14 -6.89
CA LEU A 227 -2.20 -21.27 -8.09
C LEU A 227 -3.40 -20.32 -8.09
N MET A 228 -4.09 -20.18 -6.96
CA MET A 228 -5.21 -19.23 -6.84
C MET A 228 -4.76 -17.77 -7.07
N PHE A 229 -3.58 -17.39 -6.59
CA PHE A 229 -3.00 -16.07 -6.91
C PHE A 229 -2.67 -15.91 -8.40
N LEU A 230 -2.11 -16.95 -9.04
CA LEU A 230 -1.82 -16.89 -10.48
C LEU A 230 -3.12 -16.74 -11.30
N ILE A 231 -4.20 -17.41 -10.89
CA ILE A 231 -5.51 -17.29 -11.53
C ILE A 231 -6.07 -15.87 -11.33
N VAL A 232 -6.02 -15.34 -10.11
CA VAL A 232 -6.58 -14.00 -9.83
C VAL A 232 -5.77 -12.89 -10.52
N GLU A 233 -4.47 -13.01 -10.55
CA GLU A 233 -3.59 -12.01 -11.18
C GLU A 233 -3.16 -12.43 -12.60
N TYR A 234 -4.01 -13.14 -13.35
CA TYR A 234 -3.69 -13.68 -14.67
C TYR A 234 -3.25 -12.60 -15.68
N ARG A 235 -3.76 -11.36 -15.58
CA ARG A 235 -3.33 -10.25 -16.43
C ARG A 235 -1.87 -9.88 -16.23
N LEU A 236 -1.43 -9.84 -14.96
CA LEU A 236 -0.03 -9.60 -14.63
C LEU A 236 0.87 -10.73 -15.17
N ILE A 237 0.40 -11.98 -15.05
CA ILE A 237 1.14 -13.14 -15.59
C ILE A 237 1.21 -13.08 -17.11
N TYR A 238 0.12 -12.68 -17.76
CA TYR A 238 0.10 -12.50 -19.21
C TYR A 238 1.10 -11.43 -19.65
N SER A 239 1.07 -10.24 -19.03
CA SER A 239 2.03 -9.17 -19.34
C SER A 239 3.48 -9.64 -19.13
N PHE A 240 3.77 -10.33 -18.04
CA PHE A 240 5.12 -10.83 -17.76
C PHE A 240 5.62 -11.86 -18.79
N LEU A 241 4.73 -12.71 -19.33
CA LEU A 241 5.11 -13.79 -20.24
C LEU A 241 5.09 -13.36 -21.72
N PHE A 242 4.20 -12.45 -22.09
CA PHE A 242 3.89 -12.18 -23.50
C PHE A 242 4.11 -10.73 -23.94
N GLU A 243 4.03 -9.75 -23.01
CA GLU A 243 4.31 -8.35 -23.31
C GLU A 243 5.81 -8.09 -23.08
N GLN A 244 6.55 -7.98 -24.19
CA GLN A 244 8.02 -7.80 -24.15
C GLN A 244 8.46 -6.34 -24.29
N GLU A 245 7.51 -5.40 -24.39
CA GLU A 245 7.87 -3.98 -24.49
C GLU A 245 8.51 -3.48 -23.19
N PRO A 246 9.67 -2.82 -23.26
CA PRO A 246 10.29 -2.21 -22.10
C PRO A 246 9.33 -1.23 -21.42
N THR A 247 9.30 -1.28 -20.10
CA THR A 247 8.49 -0.39 -19.26
C THR A 247 9.34 0.68 -18.59
N SER A 248 8.71 1.67 -18.00
CA SER A 248 9.41 2.68 -17.19
C SER A 248 10.26 2.07 -16.05
N ARG A 249 10.04 0.78 -15.72
CA ARG A 249 10.79 0.04 -14.70
C ARG A 249 12.14 -0.45 -15.15
N ASP A 250 12.38 -0.56 -16.45
CA ASP A 250 13.66 -1.03 -16.98
C ASP A 250 14.79 -0.02 -16.74
N GLU A 251 14.46 1.26 -16.52
CA GLU A 251 15.40 2.30 -16.09
C GLU A 251 15.43 2.52 -14.57
N TYR A 252 14.72 1.68 -13.80
CA TYR A 252 14.66 1.86 -12.35
C TYR A 252 15.95 1.44 -11.67
N PHE A 253 16.56 2.36 -10.93
CA PHE A 253 17.78 2.12 -10.18
C PHE A 253 17.50 2.09 -8.67
N HIS A 254 17.69 0.93 -8.03
CA HIS A 254 17.35 0.75 -6.62
C HIS A 254 18.53 0.85 -5.65
N ALA A 255 19.77 0.51 -6.09
CA ALA A 255 20.95 0.43 -5.22
C ALA A 255 21.56 1.81 -4.95
N ARG A 256 21.00 2.56 -3.99
CA ARG A 256 21.32 3.98 -3.75
C ARG A 256 21.99 4.30 -2.43
N LEU A 257 21.90 3.40 -1.44
CA LEU A 257 22.29 3.69 -0.08
C LEU A 257 23.76 3.35 0.20
N THR A 258 24.41 4.19 1.01
CA THR A 258 25.72 3.85 1.60
C THR A 258 25.54 2.83 2.73
N PHE A 259 26.61 2.13 3.12
CA PHE A 259 26.58 1.17 4.23
C PHE A 259 26.08 1.80 5.54
N ALA A 260 26.60 2.97 5.90
CA ALA A 260 26.21 3.68 7.11
C ALA A 260 24.72 4.08 7.09
N HIS A 261 24.21 4.47 5.91
CA HIS A 261 22.78 4.80 5.76
C HIS A 261 21.90 3.55 5.89
N SER A 262 22.29 2.43 5.28
CA SER A 262 21.59 1.15 5.41
C SER A 262 21.56 0.67 6.86
N LEU A 263 22.67 0.80 7.58
CA LEU A 263 22.72 0.45 8.99
C LEU A 263 21.78 1.32 9.84
N ARG A 264 21.82 2.65 9.65
CA ARG A 264 20.90 3.58 10.32
C ARG A 264 19.44 3.27 10.02
N LEU A 265 19.13 2.97 8.76
CA LEU A 265 17.78 2.63 8.31
C LEU A 265 17.30 1.30 8.92
N THR A 266 18.20 0.32 9.11
CA THR A 266 17.89 -0.94 9.81
C THR A 266 17.32 -0.67 11.21
N PHE A 267 18.03 0.09 12.02
CA PHE A 267 17.58 0.40 13.39
C PHE A 267 16.34 1.30 13.41
N LYS A 268 16.29 2.31 12.54
CA LYS A 268 15.10 3.16 12.40
C LYS A 268 13.86 2.33 12.10
N ASN A 269 13.92 1.45 11.10
CA ASN A 269 12.79 0.62 10.72
C ASN A 269 12.48 -0.46 11.75
N PHE A 270 13.49 -0.97 12.45
CA PHE A 270 13.28 -1.93 13.53
C PHE A 270 12.42 -1.34 14.65
N VAL A 271 12.64 -0.08 15.01
CA VAL A 271 11.92 0.61 16.09
C VAL A 271 10.61 1.26 15.62
N LEU A 272 10.64 1.98 14.48
CA LEU A 272 9.52 2.81 14.04
C LEU A 272 8.62 2.15 12.98
N GLY A 273 9.11 1.10 12.31
CA GLY A 273 8.43 0.51 11.16
C GLY A 273 8.70 1.27 9.85
N HIS A 274 7.96 0.91 8.83
CA HIS A 274 8.06 1.47 7.47
C HIS A 274 6.72 2.05 7.03
N ASN A 275 6.74 3.09 6.19
CA ASN A 275 5.55 3.81 5.74
C ASN A 275 4.45 2.94 5.11
N HIS A 276 4.82 1.88 4.38
CA HIS A 276 3.85 0.95 3.78
C HIS A 276 3.45 -0.20 4.72
N VAL A 277 4.17 -0.35 5.85
CA VAL A 277 3.99 -1.43 6.82
C VAL A 277 4.07 -0.84 8.23
N MET A 278 3.21 0.16 8.48
CA MET A 278 3.16 0.84 9.76
C MET A 278 2.54 -0.08 10.82
N THR A 279 3.37 -0.53 11.73
CA THR A 279 2.96 -1.45 12.81
C THR A 279 2.72 -0.75 14.13
N VAL A 280 3.14 0.51 14.26
CA VAL A 280 3.01 1.34 15.49
C VAL A 280 3.50 0.58 16.73
N HIS A 281 4.63 -0.11 16.59
CA HIS A 281 5.12 -1.05 17.61
C HIS A 281 6.21 -0.47 18.53
N GLY A 282 6.67 0.76 18.25
CA GLY A 282 7.86 1.35 18.88
C GLY A 282 7.75 1.60 20.40
N LEU A 283 6.54 1.65 20.94
CA LEU A 283 6.33 1.93 22.37
C LEU A 283 5.88 0.67 23.13
N PHE A 284 4.59 0.39 23.18
CA PHE A 284 4.04 -0.66 24.04
C PHE A 284 4.42 -2.09 23.60
N VAL A 285 4.47 -2.34 22.29
CA VAL A 285 4.84 -3.66 21.76
C VAL A 285 6.31 -3.95 22.02
N LEU A 286 7.24 -3.03 21.70
CA LEU A 286 8.65 -3.23 22.00
C LEU A 286 8.91 -3.30 23.50
N ALA A 287 8.24 -2.49 24.31
CA ALA A 287 8.34 -2.58 25.77
C ALA A 287 7.97 -3.98 26.27
N ALA A 288 6.85 -4.55 25.81
CA ALA A 288 6.44 -5.91 26.16
C ALA A 288 7.48 -6.96 25.73
N ILE A 289 8.01 -6.83 24.50
CA ILE A 289 9.03 -7.75 23.97
C ILE A 289 10.31 -7.69 24.80
N PHE A 290 10.81 -6.49 25.15
CA PHE A 290 12.01 -6.34 25.96
C PHE A 290 11.81 -6.81 27.41
N LEU A 291 10.63 -6.55 28.01
CA LEU A 291 10.31 -7.09 29.34
C LEU A 291 10.30 -8.62 29.33
N ALA A 292 9.73 -9.24 28.29
CA ALA A 292 9.74 -10.69 28.13
C ALA A 292 11.17 -11.24 27.94
N LEU A 293 12.02 -10.56 27.15
CA LEU A 293 13.43 -10.93 26.99
C LEU A 293 14.20 -10.87 28.32
N ILE A 294 13.99 -9.81 29.11
CA ILE A 294 14.60 -9.68 30.44
C ILE A 294 14.12 -10.80 31.36
N PHE A 295 12.81 -11.11 31.33
CA PHE A 295 12.23 -12.20 32.11
C PHE A 295 12.84 -13.56 31.75
N ILE A 296 12.94 -13.87 30.46
CA ILE A 296 13.56 -15.10 29.91
C ILE A 296 15.02 -15.20 30.35
N ALA A 297 15.79 -14.09 30.27
CA ALA A 297 17.18 -14.04 30.62
C ALA A 297 17.39 -14.32 32.12
N LYS A 298 16.58 -13.67 32.98
CA LYS A 298 16.64 -13.88 34.45
C LYS A 298 16.31 -15.31 34.86
N ASN A 299 15.31 -15.92 34.22
CA ASN A 299 14.86 -17.27 34.56
C ASN A 299 15.57 -18.37 33.75
N LYS A 300 16.50 -18.00 32.84
CA LYS A 300 17.22 -18.92 31.94
C LYS A 300 16.31 -19.77 31.04
N GLU A 301 15.14 -19.23 30.61
CA GLU A 301 14.10 -19.95 29.86
C GLU A 301 14.33 -19.93 28.34
N TRP A 302 15.54 -19.73 27.84
CA TRP A 302 15.87 -19.61 26.42
C TRP A 302 15.38 -20.79 25.58
N HIS A 303 15.45 -22.00 26.13
CA HIS A 303 15.05 -23.22 25.40
C HIS A 303 13.53 -23.39 25.31
N SER A 304 12.79 -23.03 26.37
CA SER A 304 11.33 -23.15 26.38
C SER A 304 10.65 -22.09 25.54
N GLN A 305 11.27 -20.90 25.39
CA GLN A 305 10.73 -19.77 24.66
C GLN A 305 11.35 -19.59 23.24
N ARG A 306 11.86 -20.67 22.63
CA ARG A 306 12.57 -20.63 21.31
C ARG A 306 11.77 -19.92 20.22
N LEU A 307 10.46 -20.17 20.12
CA LEU A 307 9.63 -19.53 19.08
C LEU A 307 9.67 -18.00 19.20
N PHE A 308 9.49 -17.49 20.41
CA PHE A 308 9.55 -16.05 20.67
C PHE A 308 10.91 -15.44 20.29
N ILE A 309 12.00 -16.10 20.69
CA ILE A 309 13.37 -15.66 20.38
C ILE A 309 13.59 -15.63 18.84
N TRP A 310 13.20 -16.70 18.14
CA TRP A 310 13.36 -16.74 16.68
C TRP A 310 12.53 -15.67 15.97
N LEU A 311 11.30 -15.40 16.40
CA LEU A 311 10.49 -14.33 15.84
C LEU A 311 11.11 -12.95 16.05
N PHE A 312 11.70 -12.71 17.23
CA PHE A 312 12.44 -11.47 17.51
C PHE A 312 13.64 -11.31 16.56
N VAL A 313 14.46 -12.36 16.41
CA VAL A 313 15.62 -12.37 15.51
C VAL A 313 15.19 -12.17 14.04
N ILE A 314 14.17 -12.90 13.59
CA ILE A 314 13.64 -12.77 12.22
C ILE A 314 13.13 -11.35 11.96
N ASN A 315 12.44 -10.72 12.93
CA ASN A 315 11.99 -9.34 12.78
C ASN A 315 13.16 -8.37 12.58
N PHE A 316 14.27 -8.57 13.31
CA PHE A 316 15.48 -7.76 13.11
C PHE A 316 16.13 -8.02 11.74
N ILE A 317 16.26 -9.30 11.35
CA ILE A 317 16.80 -9.70 10.04
C ILE A 317 15.98 -9.08 8.90
N LEU A 318 14.65 -9.11 8.98
CA LEU A 318 13.78 -8.50 7.96
C LEU A 318 13.92 -6.98 7.89
N SER A 319 14.18 -6.32 9.03
CA SER A 319 14.48 -4.88 9.04
C SER A 319 15.82 -4.57 8.37
N ALA A 320 16.84 -5.37 8.68
CA ALA A 320 18.16 -5.26 8.05
C ALA A 320 18.10 -5.58 6.56
N TRP A 321 17.39 -6.66 6.18
CA TRP A 321 17.20 -7.05 4.79
C TRP A 321 16.58 -5.92 3.96
N TYR A 322 15.52 -5.28 4.44
CA TYR A 322 14.91 -4.14 3.78
C TYR A 322 15.93 -3.02 3.53
N ALA A 323 16.69 -2.62 4.56
CA ALA A 323 17.61 -1.51 4.48
C ALA A 323 18.81 -1.83 3.57
N PHE A 324 19.35 -3.04 3.66
CA PHE A 324 20.50 -3.47 2.87
C PHE A 324 20.12 -3.87 1.44
N TRP A 325 18.85 -4.14 1.12
CA TRP A 325 18.43 -4.32 -0.26
C TRP A 325 18.73 -3.10 -1.13
N PHE A 326 18.65 -1.90 -0.57
CA PHE A 326 18.97 -0.65 -1.26
C PHE A 326 20.45 -0.23 -1.14
N TYR A 327 21.30 -1.07 -0.57
CA TYR A 327 22.72 -0.80 -0.43
C TYR A 327 23.47 -0.91 -1.77
N ARG A 328 24.22 0.12 -2.13
CA ARG A 328 24.98 0.19 -3.40
C ARG A 328 26.03 -0.92 -3.60
N GLY A 329 26.41 -1.64 -2.55
CA GLY A 329 27.31 -2.79 -2.66
C GLY A 329 26.73 -3.99 -3.41
N TRP A 330 25.41 -3.98 -3.72
CA TRP A 330 24.78 -4.98 -4.58
C TRP A 330 25.02 -4.77 -6.08
N LEU A 331 25.50 -3.60 -6.52
CA LEU A 331 25.67 -3.26 -7.94
C LEU A 331 26.38 -4.34 -8.75
N PRO A 332 27.55 -4.91 -8.32
CA PRO A 332 28.21 -5.95 -9.10
C PRO A 332 27.38 -7.23 -9.27
N LEU A 333 26.45 -7.48 -8.34
CA LEU A 333 25.54 -8.64 -8.40
C LEU A 333 24.33 -8.37 -9.29
N THR A 334 23.75 -7.17 -9.21
CA THR A 334 22.59 -6.79 -10.01
C THR A 334 22.96 -6.63 -11.47
N GLU A 335 24.12 -6.06 -11.78
CA GLU A 335 24.67 -6.00 -13.15
C GLU A 335 24.90 -7.39 -13.77
N ARG A 336 25.22 -8.39 -12.94
CA ARG A 336 25.43 -9.78 -13.40
C ARG A 336 24.14 -10.59 -13.46
N PHE A 337 23.17 -10.30 -12.60
CA PHE A 337 21.93 -11.06 -12.43
C PHE A 337 20.71 -10.14 -12.51
N HIS A 338 20.29 -9.78 -13.72
CA HIS A 338 19.17 -8.87 -14.00
C HIS A 338 17.85 -9.25 -13.32
N PHE A 339 17.61 -10.54 -13.00
CA PHE A 339 16.41 -10.94 -12.26
C PHE A 339 16.32 -10.31 -10.86
N LEU A 340 17.44 -9.88 -10.27
CA LEU A 340 17.45 -9.16 -8.99
C LEU A 340 16.90 -7.74 -9.11
N ASP A 341 16.90 -7.15 -10.29
CA ASP A 341 16.30 -5.83 -10.55
C ASP A 341 14.81 -5.92 -10.88
N THR A 342 14.37 -7.07 -11.42
CA THR A 342 12.98 -7.30 -11.82
C THR A 342 12.05 -7.37 -10.60
N PHE A 343 12.52 -7.95 -9.50
CA PHE A 343 11.72 -8.13 -8.27
C PHE A 343 12.28 -7.31 -7.10
N ASN A 344 11.40 -6.54 -6.45
CA ASN A 344 11.77 -5.82 -5.22
C ASN A 344 11.75 -6.76 -4.00
N PHE A 345 12.83 -7.48 -3.78
CA PHE A 345 12.99 -8.41 -2.63
C PHE A 345 13.02 -7.71 -1.26
N ALA A 346 13.13 -6.36 -1.20
CA ALA A 346 12.91 -5.64 0.04
C ALA A 346 11.53 -5.93 0.65
N ARG A 347 10.56 -6.33 -0.16
CA ARG A 347 9.18 -6.62 0.25
C ARG A 347 9.01 -7.80 1.22
N PHE A 348 10.03 -8.58 1.52
CA PHE A 348 10.01 -9.48 2.68
C PHE A 348 9.63 -8.76 3.97
N HIS A 349 9.83 -7.45 4.08
CA HIS A 349 9.42 -6.66 5.24
C HIS A 349 7.89 -6.62 5.46
N PHE A 350 7.07 -6.95 4.45
CA PHE A 350 5.62 -7.10 4.61
C PHE A 350 5.21 -8.26 5.54
N LEU A 351 6.14 -9.18 5.86
CA LEU A 351 5.92 -10.21 6.89
C LEU A 351 5.99 -9.64 8.32
N ARG A 352 6.62 -8.48 8.52
CA ARG A 352 6.89 -7.92 9.84
C ARG A 352 5.64 -7.68 10.70
N PRO A 353 4.51 -7.14 10.20
CA PRO A 353 3.31 -6.95 11.01
C PRO A 353 2.83 -8.24 11.68
N LEU A 354 2.75 -9.33 10.91
CA LEU A 354 2.41 -10.66 11.43
C LEU A 354 3.38 -11.09 12.54
N ILE A 355 4.70 -11.02 12.26
CA ILE A 355 5.74 -11.45 13.19
C ILE A 355 5.74 -10.61 14.47
N ILE A 356 5.62 -9.28 14.35
CA ILE A 356 5.63 -8.34 15.48
C ILE A 356 4.44 -8.59 16.41
N TYR A 357 3.22 -8.72 15.87
CA TYR A 357 2.03 -8.90 16.70
C TYR A 357 1.92 -10.33 17.28
N VAL A 358 2.42 -11.35 16.59
CA VAL A 358 2.57 -12.69 17.18
C VAL A 358 3.62 -12.67 18.31
N SER A 359 4.74 -11.96 18.12
CA SER A 359 5.75 -11.77 19.18
C SER A 359 5.18 -11.00 20.37
N PHE A 360 4.33 -9.99 20.12
CA PHE A 360 3.64 -9.26 21.17
C PHE A 360 2.74 -10.17 22.00
N ALA A 361 1.89 -10.98 21.36
CA ALA A 361 1.04 -11.95 22.06
C ALA A 361 1.86 -12.94 22.90
N LEU A 362 2.97 -13.44 22.36
CA LEU A 362 3.87 -14.34 23.08
C LEU A 362 4.55 -13.64 24.25
N ALA A 363 5.01 -12.40 24.09
CA ALA A 363 5.61 -11.61 25.17
C ALA A 363 4.63 -11.43 26.33
N LEU A 364 3.40 -11.01 26.04
CA LEU A 364 2.35 -10.85 27.04
C LEU A 364 2.01 -12.17 27.74
N LYS A 365 1.95 -13.28 26.99
CA LYS A 365 1.75 -14.62 27.53
C LYS A 365 2.88 -15.03 28.48
N ILE A 366 4.14 -14.89 28.06
CA ILE A 366 5.33 -15.23 28.85
C ILE A 366 5.31 -14.49 30.18
N LEU A 367 5.02 -13.20 30.20
CA LEU A 367 4.95 -12.40 31.41
C LEU A 367 3.85 -12.89 32.37
N VAL A 368 2.63 -13.13 31.89
CA VAL A 368 1.50 -13.58 32.73
C VAL A 368 1.72 -15.00 33.25
N GLU A 369 2.23 -15.90 32.41
CA GLU A 369 2.54 -17.29 32.83
C GLU A 369 3.70 -17.37 33.82
N GLY A 370 4.65 -16.46 33.70
CA GLY A 370 5.78 -16.37 34.61
C GLY A 370 5.41 -15.88 36.01
N SER A 371 4.46 -14.95 36.13
CA SER A 371 3.89 -14.52 37.40
C SER A 371 2.59 -13.73 37.19
N LEU A 372 1.57 -14.06 37.99
CA LEU A 372 0.29 -13.33 37.99
C LEU A 372 0.44 -11.85 38.37
N LYS A 373 1.53 -11.44 39.03
CA LYS A 373 1.84 -10.03 39.34
C LYS A 373 1.97 -9.18 38.05
N TRP A 374 2.32 -9.78 36.92
CA TRP A 374 2.42 -9.10 35.63
C TRP A 374 1.07 -8.82 34.97
N THR A 375 -0.03 -9.39 35.45
CA THR A 375 -1.35 -9.25 34.81
C THR A 375 -1.77 -7.78 34.62
N GLY A 376 -1.52 -6.93 35.64
CA GLY A 376 -1.80 -5.48 35.55
C GLY A 376 -0.97 -4.79 34.47
N THR A 377 0.34 -5.03 34.44
CA THR A 377 1.26 -4.49 33.45
C THR A 377 0.90 -4.95 32.04
N VAL A 378 0.57 -6.24 31.86
CA VAL A 378 0.18 -6.80 30.57
C VAL A 378 -1.12 -6.16 30.06
N LYS A 379 -2.12 -5.96 30.91
CA LYS A 379 -3.34 -5.22 30.56
C LYS A 379 -3.04 -3.78 30.17
N PHE A 380 -2.18 -3.10 30.92
CA PHE A 380 -1.74 -1.73 30.62
C PHE A 380 -1.06 -1.64 29.24
N LEU A 381 -0.09 -2.52 28.95
CA LEU A 381 0.61 -2.55 27.65
C LEU A 381 -0.35 -2.82 26.49
N LEU A 382 -1.30 -3.72 26.68
CA LEU A 382 -2.26 -4.08 25.62
C LEU A 382 -3.27 -2.96 25.38
N ILE A 383 -3.87 -2.39 26.43
CA ILE A 383 -4.82 -1.28 26.32
C ILE A 383 -4.09 -0.03 25.79
N GLY A 384 -2.89 0.26 26.29
CA GLY A 384 -2.07 1.37 25.81
C GLY A 384 -1.75 1.25 24.30
N GLN A 385 -1.45 0.03 23.81
CA GLN A 385 -1.26 -0.20 22.38
C GLN A 385 -2.53 0.07 21.57
N ILE A 386 -3.69 -0.40 22.05
CA ILE A 386 -4.97 -0.16 21.36
C ILE A 386 -5.28 1.35 21.34
N MET A 387 -5.13 2.05 22.44
CA MET A 387 -5.34 3.50 22.52
C MET A 387 -4.37 4.26 21.60
N LEU A 388 -3.10 3.87 21.57
CA LEU A 388 -2.11 4.45 20.67
C LEU A 388 -2.53 4.29 19.20
N LEU A 389 -3.07 3.11 18.83
CA LEU A 389 -3.52 2.86 17.46
C LEU A 389 -4.72 3.73 17.06
N PHE A 390 -5.61 4.10 18.00
CA PHE A 390 -6.66 5.09 17.73
C PHE A 390 -6.09 6.47 17.40
N LEU A 391 -4.96 6.88 18.03
CA LEU A 391 -4.28 8.14 17.68
C LEU A 391 -3.61 8.09 16.30
N PHE A 392 -3.39 6.90 15.75
CA PHE A 392 -2.90 6.69 14.39
C PHE A 392 -4.04 6.46 13.36
N ASN A 393 -5.28 6.80 13.72
CA ASN A 393 -6.38 6.84 12.75
C ASN A 393 -6.09 7.85 11.65
N ASP A 394 -6.46 7.54 10.41
CA ASP A 394 -6.20 8.38 9.24
C ASP A 394 -6.73 9.81 9.44
N GLU A 395 -7.92 9.98 10.00
CA GLU A 395 -8.52 11.28 10.30
C GLU A 395 -7.64 12.14 11.22
N ILE A 396 -6.87 11.52 12.11
CA ILE A 396 -5.98 12.23 13.04
C ILE A 396 -4.62 12.50 12.38
N ILE A 397 -4.00 11.47 11.79
CA ILE A 397 -2.62 11.59 11.26
C ILE A 397 -2.52 12.36 9.95
N TYR A 398 -3.63 12.48 9.21
CA TYR A 398 -3.70 13.23 7.95
C TYR A 398 -4.56 14.50 8.05
N HIS A 399 -4.86 14.96 9.25
CA HIS A 399 -5.67 16.17 9.47
C HIS A 399 -5.08 17.45 8.83
N ASP A 400 -3.76 17.48 8.62
CA ASP A 400 -3.05 18.58 7.92
C ASP A 400 -3.12 18.47 6.38
N LYS A 401 -3.62 17.37 5.85
CA LYS A 401 -3.79 17.10 4.42
C LYS A 401 -5.20 17.48 3.97
N PRO A 402 -5.43 17.63 2.65
CA PRO A 402 -6.78 17.82 2.13
C PRO A 402 -7.70 16.66 2.49
N THR A 403 -8.98 16.95 2.72
CA THR A 403 -10.04 15.96 2.67
C THR A 403 -10.18 15.39 1.27
N VAL A 404 -10.90 14.29 1.10
CA VAL A 404 -11.11 13.70 -0.23
C VAL A 404 -11.81 14.68 -1.17
N LYS A 405 -12.82 15.39 -0.67
CA LYS A 405 -13.55 16.41 -1.43
C LYS A 405 -12.65 17.56 -1.86
N GLU A 406 -11.87 18.09 -0.92
CA GLU A 406 -10.93 19.18 -1.21
C GLU A 406 -9.83 18.76 -2.18
N PHE A 407 -9.39 17.49 -2.13
CA PHE A 407 -8.32 16.98 -2.98
C PHE A 407 -8.77 16.83 -4.43
N TYR A 408 -9.92 16.18 -4.68
CA TYR A 408 -10.40 15.95 -6.04
C TYR A 408 -11.15 17.12 -6.64
N ALA A 409 -11.71 18.05 -5.82
CA ALA A 409 -12.31 19.30 -6.22
C ALA A 409 -13.30 19.16 -7.41
N GLU A 410 -14.21 18.18 -7.35
CA GLU A 410 -15.09 17.80 -8.47
C GLU A 410 -15.90 18.99 -9.00
N ASP A 411 -16.32 19.92 -8.15
CA ASP A 411 -17.03 21.16 -8.49
C ASP A 411 -16.18 22.07 -9.38
N VAL A 412 -14.91 22.31 -9.02
CA VAL A 412 -13.97 23.14 -9.79
C VAL A 412 -13.68 22.51 -11.15
N PHE A 413 -13.45 21.22 -11.19
CA PHE A 413 -13.16 20.53 -12.45
C PHE A 413 -14.41 20.40 -13.35
N ALA A 414 -15.62 20.39 -12.79
CA ALA A 414 -16.86 20.50 -13.56
C ALA A 414 -17.00 21.88 -14.20
N GLU A 415 -16.63 22.96 -13.49
CA GLU A 415 -16.60 24.32 -14.03
C GLU A 415 -15.57 24.45 -15.15
N ILE A 416 -14.37 23.87 -14.99
CA ILE A 416 -13.33 23.84 -16.03
C ILE A 416 -13.85 23.10 -17.29
N LYS A 417 -14.52 21.96 -17.15
CA LYS A 417 -15.13 21.24 -18.28
C LYS A 417 -16.14 22.08 -19.02
N TYR A 418 -17.01 22.78 -18.28
CA TYR A 418 -17.99 23.66 -18.88
C TYR A 418 -17.34 24.83 -19.62
N HIS A 419 -16.29 25.42 -19.05
CA HIS A 419 -15.52 26.50 -19.66
C HIS A 419 -14.83 26.07 -20.95
N ILE A 420 -14.18 24.90 -20.97
CA ILE A 420 -13.53 24.36 -22.19
C ILE A 420 -14.57 24.05 -23.27
N GLY A 421 -15.74 23.53 -22.91
CA GLY A 421 -16.87 23.30 -23.80
C GLY A 421 -16.64 22.24 -24.90
N LEU A 422 -15.56 21.46 -24.81
CA LEU A 422 -15.24 20.37 -25.74
C LEU A 422 -15.40 19.00 -25.04
N PRO A 423 -15.72 17.92 -25.78
CA PRO A 423 -15.64 16.56 -25.25
C PRO A 423 -14.23 16.25 -24.72
N GLN A 424 -14.13 15.57 -23.58
CA GLN A 424 -12.81 15.31 -22.96
C GLN A 424 -11.92 14.39 -23.81
N GLU A 425 -12.51 13.53 -24.64
CA GLU A 425 -11.77 12.68 -25.57
C GLU A 425 -11.07 13.43 -26.71
N ASP A 426 -11.49 14.67 -27.01
CA ASP A 426 -10.96 15.47 -28.12
C ASP A 426 -9.64 16.18 -27.79
N TYR A 427 -9.23 16.18 -26.51
CA TYR A 427 -8.02 16.85 -26.08
C TYR A 427 -7.34 16.12 -24.93
N ARG A 428 -6.07 16.41 -24.72
CA ARG A 428 -5.28 15.93 -23.60
C ARG A 428 -4.84 17.08 -22.72
N VAL A 429 -4.72 16.78 -21.42
CA VAL A 429 -4.26 17.72 -20.41
C VAL A 429 -3.02 17.19 -19.68
N ALA A 430 -2.24 18.09 -19.09
CA ALA A 430 -1.22 17.74 -18.11
C ALA A 430 -1.25 18.72 -16.95
N SER A 431 -0.59 18.35 -15.85
CA SER A 431 -0.69 19.06 -14.56
C SER A 431 0.66 19.60 -14.12
N ILE A 432 0.70 20.82 -13.60
CA ILE A 432 1.87 21.44 -12.97
C ILE A 432 1.54 21.77 -11.52
N GLY A 433 2.34 21.27 -10.57
CA GLY A 433 2.20 21.57 -9.16
C GLY A 433 1.01 20.90 -8.45
N LEU A 434 0.27 20.01 -9.14
CA LEU A 434 -0.77 19.14 -8.59
C LEU A 434 -0.65 17.71 -9.15
N HIS A 435 -1.29 16.76 -8.48
CA HIS A 435 -1.25 15.37 -8.93
C HIS A 435 -2.16 15.15 -10.16
N PRO A 436 -1.68 14.51 -11.25
CA PRO A 436 -2.51 14.13 -12.40
C PRO A 436 -3.73 13.28 -12.04
N ALA A 437 -3.63 12.52 -10.95
CA ALA A 437 -4.74 11.73 -10.43
C ALA A 437 -6.02 12.56 -10.18
N ILE A 438 -5.88 13.87 -9.91
CA ILE A 438 -7.01 14.78 -9.73
C ILE A 438 -7.75 14.95 -11.06
N SER A 439 -7.03 15.22 -12.14
CA SER A 439 -7.60 15.35 -13.49
C SER A 439 -8.19 14.02 -13.97
N GLN A 440 -7.49 12.90 -13.73
CA GLN A 440 -7.95 11.55 -14.08
C GLN A 440 -9.25 11.19 -13.33
N TYR A 441 -9.32 11.46 -12.03
CA TYR A 441 -10.51 11.22 -11.21
C TYR A 441 -11.72 11.99 -11.72
N ASN A 442 -11.49 13.18 -12.24
CA ASN A 442 -12.51 14.05 -12.85
C ASN A 442 -12.80 13.72 -14.34
N GLY A 443 -12.26 12.64 -14.88
CA GLY A 443 -12.56 12.14 -16.23
C GLY A 443 -11.86 12.88 -17.37
N PHE A 444 -10.79 13.64 -17.09
CA PHE A 444 -9.95 14.21 -18.14
C PHE A 444 -8.98 13.15 -18.69
N TYR A 445 -8.66 13.29 -19.96
CA TYR A 445 -7.65 12.50 -20.66
C TYR A 445 -6.29 13.14 -20.43
N THR A 446 -5.40 12.45 -19.75
CA THR A 446 -4.12 13.02 -19.29
C THR A 446 -2.92 12.46 -20.03
N LEU A 447 -1.91 13.31 -20.26
CA LEU A 447 -0.58 12.89 -20.74
C LEU A 447 0.37 12.54 -19.60
N ASP A 448 0.04 12.90 -18.38
CA ASP A 448 0.81 12.64 -17.19
C ASP A 448 0.11 11.62 -16.27
N THR A 449 0.89 10.88 -15.50
CA THR A 449 0.35 9.86 -14.59
C THR A 449 1.35 9.46 -13.52
N TYR A 450 0.84 8.87 -12.42
CA TYR A 450 1.61 8.06 -11.50
C TYR A 450 1.27 6.59 -11.74
N ASN A 451 2.08 5.89 -12.51
CA ASN A 451 1.96 4.45 -12.76
C ASN A 451 3.35 3.83 -12.94
N ASN A 452 3.47 2.55 -12.65
CA ASN A 452 4.76 1.85 -12.74
C ASN A 452 4.88 0.93 -13.96
N PHE A 453 3.84 0.82 -14.77
CA PHE A 453 3.72 -0.14 -15.89
C PHE A 453 3.29 0.55 -17.19
N TYR A 454 3.90 1.69 -17.52
CA TYR A 454 3.74 2.32 -18.82
C TYR A 454 5.01 2.14 -19.66
N SER A 455 4.86 2.20 -21.00
CA SER A 455 5.96 1.90 -21.92
C SER A 455 7.13 2.88 -21.76
N LEU A 456 8.34 2.38 -21.93
CA LEU A 456 9.55 3.17 -21.88
C LEU A 456 9.58 4.19 -23.03
N SER A 457 9.06 3.83 -24.19
CA SER A 457 8.92 4.74 -25.34
C SER A 457 8.06 5.95 -25.01
N TYR A 458 6.94 5.77 -24.28
CA TYR A 458 6.12 6.86 -23.79
C TYR A 458 6.89 7.77 -22.82
N LYS A 459 7.62 7.18 -21.87
CA LYS A 459 8.46 7.93 -20.93
C LYS A 459 9.45 8.83 -21.66
N HIS A 460 10.12 8.30 -22.68
CA HIS A 460 11.09 9.05 -23.48
C HIS A 460 10.44 10.16 -24.30
N ASN A 461 9.26 9.95 -24.87
CA ASN A 461 8.53 10.99 -25.58
C ASN A 461 8.04 12.09 -24.64
N PHE A 462 7.47 11.74 -23.49
CA PHE A 462 7.07 12.72 -22.48
C PHE A 462 8.28 13.49 -21.91
N ARG A 463 9.44 12.84 -21.77
CA ARG A 463 10.68 13.46 -21.33
C ARG A 463 11.08 14.65 -22.19
N LYS A 464 10.84 14.60 -23.51
CA LYS A 464 11.15 15.69 -24.45
C LYS A 464 10.41 16.99 -24.10
N ILE A 465 9.20 16.88 -23.52
CA ILE A 465 8.40 18.05 -23.10
C ILE A 465 9.11 18.81 -21.97
N ILE A 466 9.66 18.07 -21.01
CA ILE A 466 10.23 18.62 -19.77
C ILE A 466 11.77 18.66 -19.79
N GLU A 467 12.39 18.31 -20.90
CA GLU A 467 13.86 18.21 -21.00
C GLU A 467 14.57 19.50 -20.58
N PRO A 468 14.15 20.71 -21.01
CA PRO A 468 14.80 21.95 -20.56
C PRO A 468 14.74 22.13 -19.03
N GLU A 469 13.65 21.78 -18.40
CA GLU A 469 13.51 21.83 -16.93
C GLU A 469 14.36 20.79 -16.20
N LEU A 470 14.50 19.59 -16.78
CA LEU A 470 15.36 18.52 -16.20
C LEU A 470 16.84 18.90 -16.30
N GLU A 471 17.26 19.64 -17.34
CA GLU A 471 18.64 20.10 -17.48
C GLU A 471 19.02 21.17 -16.46
N LYS A 472 18.08 22.01 -16.02
CA LYS A 472 18.29 23.00 -14.96
C LYS A 472 18.52 22.35 -13.59
N ASN A 473 17.98 21.13 -13.33
CA ASN A 473 17.95 20.55 -12.00
C ASN A 473 18.22 19.04 -11.99
N ASN A 474 19.47 18.68 -11.66
CA ASN A 474 19.91 17.29 -11.60
C ASN A 474 19.08 16.41 -10.62
N LYS A 475 18.47 16.99 -9.56
CA LYS A 475 17.66 16.22 -8.59
C LYS A 475 16.34 15.76 -9.20
N ILE A 476 15.66 16.61 -9.98
CA ILE A 476 14.44 16.23 -10.67
C ILE A 476 14.76 15.34 -11.87
N ARG A 477 15.87 15.59 -12.59
CA ARG A 477 16.35 14.74 -13.67
C ARG A 477 16.57 13.31 -13.20
N THR A 478 17.39 13.09 -12.18
CA THR A 478 17.63 11.78 -11.56
C THR A 478 16.33 11.13 -11.08
N TYR A 479 15.42 11.93 -10.54
CA TYR A 479 14.13 11.41 -10.06
C TYR A 479 13.24 10.93 -11.20
N PHE A 480 13.16 11.68 -12.30
CA PHE A 480 12.38 11.29 -13.47
C PHE A 480 13.02 10.10 -14.20
N ASP A 481 14.33 10.21 -14.49
CA ASP A 481 15.04 9.23 -15.31
C ASP A 481 15.19 7.88 -14.58
N GLU A 482 15.65 7.88 -13.31
CA GLU A 482 16.01 6.65 -12.60
C GLU A 482 14.85 6.03 -11.78
N TRP A 483 13.91 6.84 -11.24
CA TRP A 483 12.79 6.26 -10.50
C TRP A 483 11.58 6.00 -11.40
N GLY A 484 11.25 6.91 -12.30
CA GLY A 484 10.35 6.76 -13.44
C GLY A 484 8.87 6.46 -13.13
N GLY A 485 8.47 6.26 -11.86
CA GLY A 485 7.08 5.93 -11.54
C GLY A 485 6.10 7.10 -11.67
N ARG A 486 6.60 8.35 -11.72
CA ARG A 486 5.80 9.56 -11.93
C ARG A 486 6.19 10.23 -13.24
N CYS A 487 5.34 10.06 -14.24
CA CYS A 487 5.40 10.78 -15.50
C CYS A 487 4.67 12.13 -15.30
N TYR A 488 5.33 13.12 -14.68
CA TYR A 488 4.78 14.42 -14.31
C TYR A 488 5.55 15.54 -15.01
N ILE A 489 4.92 16.68 -15.23
CA ILE A 489 5.64 17.91 -15.58
C ILE A 489 6.36 18.42 -14.33
N PHE A 490 7.63 18.06 -14.19
CA PHE A 490 8.50 18.61 -13.17
C PHE A 490 9.14 19.91 -13.68
N THR A 491 9.24 20.89 -12.78
CA THR A 491 9.90 22.18 -13.06
C THR A 491 11.01 22.42 -12.04
N ASP A 492 12.06 23.13 -12.42
CA ASP A 492 13.17 23.44 -11.51
C ASP A 492 12.70 24.24 -10.28
N GLU A 493 11.87 25.25 -10.49
CA GLU A 493 11.41 26.15 -9.43
C GLU A 493 10.48 25.46 -8.40
N LEU A 494 9.73 24.41 -8.77
CA LEU A 494 8.86 23.65 -7.89
C LEU A 494 9.52 22.38 -7.36
N GLY A 495 10.54 21.87 -8.03
CA GLY A 495 11.24 20.64 -7.66
C GLY A 495 10.32 19.41 -7.73
N LYS A 496 10.32 18.60 -6.67
CA LYS A 496 9.49 17.38 -6.58
C LYS A 496 8.15 17.62 -5.87
N HIS A 497 7.71 18.85 -5.74
CA HIS A 497 6.45 19.19 -5.08
C HIS A 497 5.31 19.30 -6.08
N TYR A 498 4.17 18.73 -5.75
CA TYR A 498 2.95 18.69 -6.58
C TYR A 498 1.69 18.77 -5.73
N MET A 499 1.76 19.55 -4.63
CA MET A 499 0.62 19.87 -3.78
C MET A 499 0.66 21.37 -3.39
N PHE A 500 0.63 22.25 -4.39
CA PHE A 500 0.60 23.69 -4.13
C PHE A 500 -0.83 24.12 -3.89
N LYS A 501 -1.16 24.36 -2.62
CA LYS A 501 -2.49 24.82 -2.20
C LYS A 501 -2.74 26.29 -2.64
N LYS A 502 -4.00 26.70 -2.74
CA LYS A 502 -4.42 28.09 -3.09
C LYS A 502 -3.84 29.17 -2.19
N THR A 503 -3.34 28.80 -1.01
CA THR A 503 -2.63 29.68 -0.07
C THR A 503 -1.14 29.83 -0.37
N SER A 504 -0.61 29.10 -1.36
CA SER A 504 0.80 29.19 -1.74
C SER A 504 1.09 30.48 -2.49
N ASN A 505 2.20 31.14 -2.15
CA ASN A 505 2.71 32.32 -2.87
C ASN A 505 3.72 31.93 -3.98
N LYS A 506 3.86 30.63 -4.28
CA LYS A 506 4.76 30.17 -5.35
C LYS A 506 4.23 30.56 -6.71
N LYS A 507 5.17 30.93 -7.59
CA LYS A 507 4.92 31.27 -8.99
C LYS A 507 6.05 30.64 -9.81
N LEU A 508 5.80 30.36 -11.08
CA LEU A 508 6.82 30.02 -12.05
C LEU A 508 7.20 31.27 -12.85
N LYS A 509 8.48 31.62 -12.82
CA LYS A 509 9.01 32.81 -13.48
C LYS A 509 9.81 32.49 -14.74
N ASN A 510 10.50 31.34 -14.71
CA ASN A 510 11.42 30.92 -15.75
C ASN A 510 11.09 29.49 -16.20
N LEU A 511 9.80 29.20 -16.40
CA LEU A 511 9.37 27.92 -16.96
C LEU A 511 9.92 27.80 -18.38
N ASP A 512 10.40 26.60 -18.73
CA ASP A 512 10.91 26.29 -20.05
C ASP A 512 10.48 24.87 -20.44
N LEU A 513 9.46 24.79 -21.28
CA LEU A 513 8.89 23.54 -21.77
C LEU A 513 9.00 23.47 -23.30
N ASN A 514 9.37 22.31 -23.79
CA ASN A 514 9.21 22.03 -25.22
C ASN A 514 7.79 21.51 -25.48
N LEU A 515 6.91 22.39 -25.94
CA LEU A 515 5.49 22.06 -26.13
C LEU A 515 5.16 21.46 -27.52
N GLU A 516 6.09 21.39 -28.45
CA GLU A 516 5.84 20.68 -29.73
C GLU A 516 5.50 19.21 -29.50
N PRO A 517 6.31 18.41 -28.75
CA PRO A 517 5.93 17.02 -28.42
C PRO A 517 4.62 16.92 -27.64
N PHE A 518 4.31 17.92 -26.77
CA PHE A 518 3.06 17.94 -26.03
C PHE A 518 1.85 18.02 -26.98
N VAL A 519 1.90 18.91 -27.99
CA VAL A 519 0.85 19.05 -28.98
C VAL A 519 0.78 17.83 -29.92
N GLU A 520 1.92 17.28 -30.35
CA GLU A 520 1.97 16.02 -31.10
C GLU A 520 1.30 14.85 -30.40
N MET A 521 1.40 14.81 -29.04
CA MET A 521 0.72 13.82 -28.20
C MET A 521 -0.77 14.15 -27.95
N GLY A 522 -1.31 15.23 -28.54
CA GLY A 522 -2.70 15.67 -28.41
C GLY A 522 -2.94 16.63 -27.23
N GLY A 523 -1.89 17.12 -26.59
CA GLY A 523 -1.98 18.08 -25.49
C GLY A 523 -2.52 19.43 -25.94
N ARG A 524 -3.51 19.97 -25.21
CA ARG A 524 -4.10 21.28 -25.48
C ARG A 524 -4.15 22.20 -24.28
N TYR A 525 -4.26 21.64 -23.09
CA TYR A 525 -4.39 22.43 -21.86
C TYR A 525 -3.42 21.96 -20.79
N ILE A 526 -2.92 22.91 -20.01
CA ILE A 526 -2.12 22.64 -18.81
C ILE A 526 -2.88 23.20 -17.60
N PHE A 527 -3.12 22.35 -16.61
CA PHE A 527 -3.69 22.71 -15.32
C PHE A 527 -2.55 23.00 -14.34
N SER A 528 -2.37 24.26 -13.98
CA SER A 528 -1.33 24.65 -13.03
C SER A 528 -1.92 25.04 -11.68
N ALA A 529 -1.35 24.56 -10.59
CA ALA A 529 -1.69 24.97 -9.22
C ALA A 529 -1.00 26.28 -8.82
N VAL A 530 -0.13 26.83 -9.67
CA VAL A 530 0.61 28.07 -9.46
C VAL A 530 0.57 28.94 -10.73
N PRO A 531 0.57 30.27 -10.64
CA PRO A 531 0.62 31.12 -11.83
C PRO A 531 1.99 31.01 -12.52
N ILE A 532 1.96 31.07 -13.87
CA ILE A 532 3.14 31.04 -14.75
C ILE A 532 3.31 32.45 -15.32
N GLU A 533 4.35 33.17 -14.89
CA GLU A 533 4.56 34.57 -15.26
C GLU A 533 5.06 34.71 -16.70
N ASN A 534 5.83 33.74 -17.20
CA ASN A 534 6.36 33.71 -18.56
C ASN A 534 5.59 32.73 -19.48
N ALA A 535 4.28 32.60 -19.30
CA ALA A 535 3.46 31.66 -20.07
C ALA A 535 3.54 31.92 -21.59
N ALA A 536 3.54 33.18 -22.01
CA ALA A 536 3.62 33.54 -23.43
C ALA A 536 4.93 33.09 -24.11
N GLU A 537 6.04 33.09 -23.37
CA GLU A 537 7.33 32.60 -23.87
C GLU A 537 7.31 31.09 -24.10
N ASN A 538 6.44 30.37 -23.39
CA ASN A 538 6.18 28.94 -23.57
C ASN A 538 4.98 28.68 -24.49
N HIS A 539 4.58 29.61 -25.36
CA HIS A 539 3.42 29.45 -26.25
C HIS A 539 2.14 29.02 -25.52
N MET A 540 1.91 29.57 -24.32
CA MET A 540 0.72 29.33 -23.51
C MET A 540 -0.02 30.64 -23.23
N GLN A 541 -1.33 30.57 -23.25
CA GLN A 541 -2.22 31.65 -22.86
C GLN A 541 -3.04 31.24 -21.65
N LEU A 542 -3.12 32.13 -20.63
CA LEU A 542 -4.04 31.93 -19.51
C LEU A 542 -5.48 32.05 -20.03
N ASP A 543 -6.25 30.97 -19.91
CA ASP A 543 -7.62 30.85 -20.40
C ASP A 543 -8.66 31.03 -19.26
N GLY A 544 -8.27 30.77 -18.01
CA GLY A 544 -9.11 30.98 -16.85
C GLY A 544 -8.45 30.64 -15.53
N GLU A 545 -9.07 31.10 -14.43
CA GLU A 545 -8.67 30.81 -13.06
C GLU A 545 -9.88 30.25 -12.32
N PHE A 546 -9.74 29.08 -11.69
CA PHE A 546 -10.82 28.34 -11.08
C PHE A 546 -10.50 27.98 -9.64
N THR A 547 -11.42 28.20 -8.73
CA THR A 547 -11.31 27.85 -7.30
C THR A 547 -12.68 27.84 -6.65
N SER A 548 -12.85 27.09 -5.57
CA SER A 548 -14.07 27.14 -4.74
C SER A 548 -13.72 27.20 -3.25
N LYS A 549 -14.74 27.32 -2.41
CA LYS A 549 -14.55 27.27 -0.94
C LYS A 549 -14.11 25.89 -0.49
N ASP A 550 -14.63 24.85 -1.14
CA ASP A 550 -14.50 23.45 -0.77
C ASP A 550 -13.28 22.76 -1.42
N THR A 551 -12.35 23.52 -2.00
CA THR A 551 -11.10 22.99 -2.54
C THR A 551 -9.87 23.66 -1.92
N VAL A 552 -8.78 22.92 -1.86
CA VAL A 552 -7.46 23.48 -1.50
C VAL A 552 -6.72 24.07 -2.70
N TRP A 553 -7.24 23.89 -3.91
CA TRP A 553 -6.59 24.31 -5.13
C TRP A 553 -7.10 25.66 -5.64
N LYS A 554 -6.22 26.39 -6.31
CA LYS A 554 -6.55 27.38 -7.32
C LYS A 554 -5.92 26.90 -8.62
N ILE A 555 -6.75 26.61 -9.60
CA ILE A 555 -6.30 26.07 -10.89
C ILE A 555 -6.23 27.21 -11.90
N TYR A 556 -5.05 27.39 -12.47
CA TYR A 556 -4.78 28.25 -13.61
C TYR A 556 -4.84 27.39 -14.86
N LEU A 557 -5.85 27.58 -15.69
CA LEU A 557 -6.02 26.89 -16.97
C LEU A 557 -5.21 27.61 -18.03
N TYR A 558 -4.20 26.95 -18.57
CA TYR A 558 -3.43 27.47 -19.70
C TYR A 558 -3.78 26.70 -20.98
N LYS A 559 -4.09 27.44 -22.05
CA LYS A 559 -4.27 26.90 -23.39
C LYS A 559 -2.95 26.99 -24.14
N VAL A 560 -2.52 25.92 -24.78
CA VAL A 560 -1.35 25.89 -25.66
C VAL A 560 -1.75 26.43 -27.01
N ILE A 561 -0.92 27.32 -27.58
CA ILE A 561 -1.19 28.11 -28.81
C ILE A 561 -0.08 27.92 -29.85
N ILE A 562 0.40 26.69 -30.03
CA ILE A 562 1.34 26.32 -31.10
C ILE A 562 0.55 25.90 -32.36
#